data_00f01fe76c76a5cbeb21bde2022a62f8
#
_entry.id   00f01fe76c76a5cbeb21bde2022a62f8
#
_cell.length_a   1.000
_cell.length_b   1.000
_cell.length_c   1.000
_cell.angle_alpha   90.00
_cell.angle_beta   90.00
_cell.angle_gamma   90.00
#
_symmetry.space_group_name_H-M   'P 1'
#
loop_
_entity.id
_entity.type
_entity.pdbx_description
1 polymer ?
#
loop_
_entity_poly.entity_id
_entity_poly.type
_entity_poly.pdbx_seq_one_letter_code
_entity_poly.pdbx_strand_id
1 'polypeptide(L)'
;MSLPKEMDALVLKGVRDFAIETVAVPQPDADEVICKVDTTFICGTDPHIINGDFPGFWPKGYPFIPGHEWSGTVVQTGAKASKLGWKEGDRVCGISHCGCGYCAMCLKGRYNECLNYGHEERGHRQYGHYTPGAYAQYMRTSVKSIYKIPDSMSLEYAACVDPLSIALYTVKRSRMQPGDDILILGTGPQGLMAILIAKALGAGRILATGSGERLKKAEELGAIIINYKDGDVVQQVKDLTNGLGAPVVLECAGTADSIRQACLAAAKGGVVSIIGIPHSDPSLPMKRIVLDEIELIGNRANPNTAQEAIDLLANKRVDITSLMTHRFPLKEFGTALDIFEKRKDGAIKVATKPNGMN
;
A
#
# COMPACT_ATOMS: atom_id res chain seq x y z
N MET A 1 17.68 5.77 -26.68
CA MET A 1 16.93 6.93 -27.25
C MET A 1 17.03 8.07 -26.26
N SER A 2 17.19 9.31 -26.75
CA SER A 2 17.18 10.49 -25.85
C SER A 2 15.78 10.62 -25.21
N LEU A 3 15.73 10.93 -23.92
CA LEU A 3 14.47 11.24 -23.22
C LEU A 3 13.78 12.45 -23.86
N PRO A 4 12.45 12.47 -23.94
CA PRO A 4 11.73 13.68 -24.36
C PRO A 4 11.99 14.81 -23.34
N LYS A 5 11.82 16.05 -23.78
CA LYS A 5 11.94 17.22 -22.88
C LYS A 5 10.71 17.38 -21.98
N GLU A 6 9.57 16.93 -22.45
CA GLU A 6 8.27 17.09 -21.82
C GLU A 6 7.54 15.73 -21.74
N MET A 7 6.61 15.62 -20.81
CA MET A 7 5.80 14.43 -20.55
C MET A 7 4.39 14.82 -20.10
N ASP A 8 3.43 13.93 -20.29
CA ASP A 8 2.12 14.08 -19.68
C ASP A 8 2.12 13.54 -18.25
N ALA A 9 1.50 14.28 -17.35
CA ALA A 9 1.33 13.93 -15.94
C ALA A 9 -0.04 14.37 -15.41
N LEU A 10 -0.55 13.68 -14.42
CA LEU A 10 -1.67 14.14 -13.61
C LEU A 10 -1.16 15.19 -12.64
N VAL A 11 -1.55 16.43 -12.82
CA VAL A 11 -1.17 17.55 -11.95
C VAL A 11 -2.35 17.94 -11.07
N LEU A 12 -2.17 17.80 -9.77
CA LEU A 12 -3.10 18.29 -8.75
C LEU A 12 -2.78 19.76 -8.48
N LYS A 13 -3.71 20.67 -8.77
CA LYS A 13 -3.56 22.13 -8.65
C LYS A 13 -4.21 22.70 -7.41
N GLY A 14 -5.06 21.93 -6.76
CA GLY A 14 -5.80 22.24 -5.56
C GLY A 14 -6.63 21.06 -5.11
N VAL A 15 -7.42 21.22 -4.07
CA VAL A 15 -8.33 20.20 -3.55
C VAL A 15 -9.31 19.79 -4.66
N ARG A 16 -9.27 18.52 -5.09
CA ARG A 16 -10.05 17.93 -6.19
C ARG A 16 -9.94 18.67 -7.54
N ASP A 17 -8.96 19.55 -7.66
CA ASP A 17 -8.63 20.24 -8.92
C ASP A 17 -7.39 19.60 -9.54
N PHE A 18 -7.61 18.70 -10.48
CA PHE A 18 -6.53 17.99 -11.18
C PHE A 18 -6.79 17.91 -12.69
N ALA A 19 -5.72 17.93 -13.46
CA ALA A 19 -5.76 17.77 -14.90
C ALA A 19 -4.54 16.99 -15.40
N ILE A 20 -4.65 16.43 -16.62
CA ILE A 20 -3.48 15.98 -17.34
C ILE A 20 -2.83 17.21 -17.97
N GLU A 21 -1.57 17.44 -17.62
CA GLU A 21 -0.78 18.57 -18.12
C GLU A 21 0.53 18.08 -18.71
N THR A 22 1.03 18.80 -19.68
CA THR A 22 2.38 18.59 -20.22
C THR A 22 3.37 19.34 -19.33
N VAL A 23 4.30 18.62 -18.75
CA VAL A 23 5.30 19.12 -17.81
C VAL A 23 6.71 18.68 -18.23
N ALA A 24 7.74 19.36 -17.74
CA ALA A 24 9.13 18.97 -18.02
C ALA A 24 9.44 17.57 -17.44
N VAL A 25 10.18 16.75 -18.20
CA VAL A 25 10.71 15.49 -17.66
C VAL A 25 11.80 15.82 -16.64
N PRO A 26 11.72 15.27 -15.41
CA PRO A 26 12.70 15.55 -14.36
C PRO A 26 14.08 15.00 -14.74
N GLN A 27 15.13 15.61 -14.18
CA GLN A 27 16.49 15.10 -14.29
C GLN A 27 16.90 14.38 -13.00
N PRO A 28 17.67 13.28 -13.05
CA PRO A 28 18.04 12.54 -11.88
C PRO A 28 19.19 13.22 -11.12
N ASP A 29 19.10 13.28 -9.80
CA ASP A 29 20.25 13.56 -8.95
C ASP A 29 21.25 12.37 -8.98
N ALA A 30 22.40 12.51 -8.31
CA ALA A 30 23.48 11.52 -8.42
C ALA A 30 23.07 10.09 -8.04
N ASP A 31 22.23 9.91 -7.03
CA ASP A 31 21.73 8.61 -6.52
C ASP A 31 20.29 8.31 -6.94
N GLU A 32 19.81 8.97 -7.98
CA GLU A 32 18.48 8.78 -8.52
C GLU A 32 18.50 8.21 -9.94
N VAL A 33 17.35 7.76 -10.37
CA VAL A 33 17.09 7.30 -11.73
C VAL A 33 15.81 7.95 -12.27
N ILE A 34 15.69 8.00 -13.60
CA ILE A 34 14.40 8.27 -14.25
C ILE A 34 13.85 6.94 -14.73
N CYS A 35 12.61 6.68 -14.37
CA CYS A 35 11.87 5.51 -14.81
C CYS A 35 10.75 5.92 -15.77
N LYS A 36 10.62 5.22 -16.90
CA LYS A 36 9.41 5.23 -17.71
C LYS A 36 8.38 4.38 -16.98
N VAL A 37 7.31 5.02 -16.54
CA VAL A 37 6.25 4.35 -15.76
C VAL A 37 5.40 3.48 -16.67
N ASP A 38 5.24 2.21 -16.33
CA ASP A 38 4.31 1.30 -17.04
C ASP A 38 2.92 1.34 -16.42
N THR A 39 2.83 1.08 -15.14
CA THR A 39 1.58 0.97 -14.39
C THR A 39 1.67 1.70 -13.07
N THR A 40 0.59 2.38 -12.70
CA THR A 40 0.38 2.91 -11.35
C THR A 40 -1.01 2.51 -10.88
N PHE A 41 -1.15 1.91 -9.69
CA PHE A 41 -2.45 1.60 -9.10
C PHE A 41 -2.93 2.74 -8.20
N ILE A 42 -4.25 2.91 -8.14
CA ILE A 42 -4.88 3.81 -7.18
C ILE A 42 -4.88 3.14 -5.81
N CYS A 43 -4.34 3.85 -4.83
CA CYS A 43 -4.32 3.50 -3.41
C CYS A 43 -5.49 4.17 -2.67
N GLY A 44 -5.89 3.59 -1.53
CA GLY A 44 -6.85 4.24 -0.62
C GLY A 44 -6.39 5.61 -0.10
N THR A 45 -5.10 5.89 -0.13
CA THR A 45 -4.53 7.19 0.28
C THR A 45 -4.68 8.27 -0.80
N ASP A 46 -4.78 7.91 -2.09
CA ASP A 46 -4.88 8.90 -3.17
C ASP A 46 -6.14 9.78 -3.07
N PRO A 47 -7.36 9.26 -2.80
CA PRO A 47 -8.51 10.11 -2.53
C PRO A 47 -8.27 11.11 -1.40
N HIS A 48 -7.61 10.71 -0.32
CA HIS A 48 -7.30 11.60 0.81
C HIS A 48 -6.34 12.73 0.41
N ILE A 49 -5.30 12.41 -0.40
CA ILE A 49 -4.37 13.42 -0.95
C ILE A 49 -5.12 14.38 -1.86
N ILE A 50 -5.98 13.86 -2.75
CA ILE A 50 -6.76 14.64 -3.71
C ILE A 50 -7.79 15.53 -3.00
N ASN A 51 -8.41 15.03 -1.94
CA ASN A 51 -9.37 15.77 -1.12
C ASN A 51 -8.72 16.79 -0.19
N GLY A 52 -7.39 16.77 -0.02
CA GLY A 52 -6.69 17.64 0.90
C GLY A 52 -6.93 17.31 2.38
N ASP A 53 -7.20 16.05 2.72
CA ASP A 53 -7.50 15.61 4.08
C ASP A 53 -6.29 15.74 5.04
N PHE A 54 -5.09 15.97 4.49
CA PHE A 54 -3.84 16.17 5.25
C PHE A 54 -3.17 17.49 4.87
N PRO A 55 -3.78 18.65 5.17
CA PRO A 55 -3.32 19.95 4.68
C PRO A 55 -1.89 20.26 5.14
N GLY A 56 -1.03 20.67 4.21
CA GLY A 56 0.38 20.99 4.47
C GLY A 56 1.27 19.77 4.75
N PHE A 57 0.71 18.57 4.72
CA PHE A 57 1.42 17.31 4.96
C PHE A 57 1.44 16.42 3.71
N TRP A 58 0.27 16.13 3.11
CA TRP A 58 0.10 15.38 1.88
C TRP A 58 -0.96 16.02 0.96
N PRO A 59 -0.56 16.74 -0.08
CA PRO A 59 0.77 17.23 -0.38
C PRO A 59 1.15 18.43 0.50
N LYS A 60 2.42 18.81 0.48
CA LYS A 60 2.91 20.03 1.16
C LYS A 60 2.41 21.31 0.50
N GLY A 61 2.09 21.25 -0.78
CA GLY A 61 1.62 22.36 -1.59
C GLY A 61 1.29 21.91 -3.01
N TYR A 62 0.84 22.85 -3.82
CA TYR A 62 0.45 22.67 -5.21
C TYR A 62 1.34 23.55 -6.12
N PRO A 63 1.57 23.19 -7.41
CA PRO A 63 1.09 21.96 -8.07
C PRO A 63 1.83 20.70 -7.59
N PHE A 64 1.15 19.53 -7.69
CA PHE A 64 1.68 18.27 -7.20
C PHE A 64 1.31 17.09 -8.12
N ILE A 65 2.21 16.12 -8.30
CA ILE A 65 1.97 14.87 -9.05
C ILE A 65 1.87 13.73 -8.04
N PRO A 66 0.69 13.13 -7.81
CA PRO A 66 0.51 12.00 -6.89
C PRO A 66 0.87 10.65 -7.54
N GLY A 67 0.52 9.54 -6.87
CA GLY A 67 0.73 8.15 -7.32
C GLY A 67 1.98 7.52 -6.75
N HIS A 68 1.85 6.34 -6.11
CA HIS A 68 2.96 5.72 -5.37
C HIS A 68 3.04 4.19 -5.49
N GLU A 69 2.02 3.52 -5.97
CA GLU A 69 2.02 2.07 -6.22
C GLU A 69 2.33 1.82 -7.71
N TRP A 70 3.59 1.65 -8.06
CA TRP A 70 4.01 1.71 -9.45
C TRP A 70 5.11 0.73 -9.84
N SER A 71 5.25 0.56 -11.15
CA SER A 71 6.36 -0.15 -11.79
C SER A 71 6.75 0.52 -13.11
N GLY A 72 7.92 0.19 -13.60
CA GLY A 72 8.42 0.75 -14.85
C GLY A 72 9.80 0.25 -15.23
N THR A 73 10.44 0.98 -16.14
CA THR A 73 11.78 0.66 -16.66
C THR A 73 12.68 1.87 -16.49
N VAL A 74 13.89 1.65 -15.98
CA VAL A 74 14.91 2.69 -15.87
C VAL A 74 15.32 3.15 -17.27
N VAL A 75 15.29 4.46 -17.52
CA VAL A 75 15.62 5.07 -18.82
C VAL A 75 16.77 6.07 -18.73
N GLN A 76 17.14 6.49 -17.52
CA GLN A 76 18.32 7.31 -17.25
C GLN A 76 18.80 7.10 -15.83
N THR A 77 20.11 7.14 -15.59
CA THR A 77 20.71 6.98 -14.27
C THR A 77 21.58 8.18 -13.90
N GLY A 78 21.51 8.58 -12.62
CA GLY A 78 22.48 9.51 -12.05
C GLY A 78 23.86 8.86 -11.90
N ALA A 79 24.90 9.67 -11.74
CA ALA A 79 26.28 9.20 -11.75
C ALA A 79 26.61 8.20 -10.62
N LYS A 80 26.03 8.36 -9.43
CA LYS A 80 26.19 7.44 -8.32
C LYS A 80 25.32 6.19 -8.49
N ALA A 81 24.09 6.34 -8.97
CA ALA A 81 23.19 5.22 -9.28
C ALA A 81 23.85 4.25 -10.29
N SER A 82 24.45 4.77 -11.35
CA SER A 82 25.18 3.97 -12.33
C SER A 82 26.36 3.18 -11.70
N LYS A 83 27.15 3.82 -10.82
CA LYS A 83 28.24 3.13 -10.08
C LYS A 83 27.73 2.05 -9.13
N LEU A 84 26.49 2.13 -8.66
CA LEU A 84 25.83 1.12 -7.84
C LEU A 84 25.22 -0.02 -8.67
N GLY A 85 25.43 -0.06 -9.99
CA GLY A 85 24.97 -1.14 -10.87
C GLY A 85 23.55 -0.96 -11.43
N TRP A 86 22.97 0.23 -11.32
CA TRP A 86 21.72 0.59 -12.00
C TRP A 86 22.01 0.99 -13.43
N LYS A 87 21.18 0.56 -14.37
CA LYS A 87 21.36 0.83 -15.80
C LYS A 87 20.03 0.99 -16.52
N GLU A 88 20.08 1.64 -17.68
CA GLU A 88 18.94 1.69 -18.59
C GLU A 88 18.49 0.27 -18.97
N GLY A 89 17.17 0.07 -19.03
CA GLY A 89 16.56 -1.21 -19.28
C GLY A 89 16.26 -2.02 -18.01
N ASP A 90 16.79 -1.65 -16.84
CA ASP A 90 16.42 -2.33 -15.57
C ASP A 90 14.91 -2.19 -15.35
N ARG A 91 14.23 -3.32 -15.19
CA ARG A 91 12.81 -3.38 -14.85
C ARG A 91 12.63 -3.31 -13.36
N VAL A 92 11.77 -2.42 -12.89
CA VAL A 92 11.67 -2.08 -11.45
C VAL A 92 10.23 -1.89 -10.98
N CYS A 93 10.03 -2.11 -9.70
CA CYS A 93 8.90 -1.54 -8.95
C CYS A 93 9.42 -0.61 -7.86
N GLY A 94 8.59 0.32 -7.44
CA GLY A 94 8.94 1.28 -6.40
C GLY A 94 8.09 1.14 -5.15
N ILE A 95 8.65 1.56 -4.03
CA ILE A 95 7.95 1.82 -2.78
C ILE A 95 7.88 3.33 -2.53
N SER A 96 6.86 3.77 -1.80
CA SER A 96 6.68 5.21 -1.58
C SER A 96 7.77 5.84 -0.72
N HIS A 97 8.33 5.13 0.26
CA HIS A 97 9.25 5.68 1.26
C HIS A 97 10.72 5.60 0.85
N CYS A 98 11.43 6.70 1.07
CA CYS A 98 12.88 6.79 1.01
C CYS A 98 13.40 7.51 2.25
N GLY A 99 13.95 6.77 3.21
CA GLY A 99 14.56 7.38 4.39
C GLY A 99 15.81 8.18 4.07
N CYS A 100 16.19 9.12 4.94
CA CYS A 100 17.42 9.92 4.76
C CYS A 100 18.71 9.06 4.75
N GLY A 101 18.66 7.88 5.39
CA GLY A 101 19.76 6.92 5.43
C GLY A 101 20.76 7.09 6.58
N TYR A 102 20.71 8.18 7.35
CA TYR A 102 21.72 8.49 8.38
C TYR A 102 21.15 8.79 9.77
N CYS A 103 19.84 9.01 9.93
CA CYS A 103 19.27 9.22 11.26
C CYS A 103 19.15 7.90 12.04
N ALA A 104 19.00 7.98 13.36
CA ALA A 104 18.95 6.82 14.24
C ALA A 104 17.91 5.76 13.83
N MET A 105 16.76 6.18 13.26
CA MET A 105 15.73 5.25 12.81
C MET A 105 16.12 4.59 11.49
N CYS A 106 16.65 5.34 10.52
CA CYS A 106 17.14 4.78 9.27
C CYS A 106 18.27 3.77 9.46
N LEU A 107 19.22 4.06 10.37
CA LEU A 107 20.32 3.13 10.70
C LEU A 107 19.85 1.82 11.35
N LYS A 108 18.65 1.80 11.95
CA LYS A 108 17.99 0.60 12.47
C LYS A 108 17.12 -0.11 11.40
N GLY A 109 17.14 0.34 10.13
CA GLY A 109 16.29 -0.19 9.09
C GLY A 109 14.82 0.27 9.16
N ARG A 110 14.49 1.20 10.06
CA ARG A 110 13.14 1.75 10.27
C ARG A 110 12.97 3.06 9.51
N TYR A 111 13.24 3.04 8.21
CA TYR A 111 13.24 4.24 7.37
C TYR A 111 11.84 4.86 7.18
N ASN A 112 10.78 4.08 7.37
CA ASN A 112 9.40 4.57 7.46
C ASN A 112 9.15 5.50 8.66
N GLU A 113 10.01 5.44 9.67
CA GLU A 113 10.00 6.29 10.86
C GLU A 113 11.17 7.29 10.86
N CYS A 114 11.64 7.67 9.68
CA CYS A 114 12.75 8.59 9.52
C CYS A 114 12.53 9.88 10.32
N LEU A 115 13.52 10.26 11.16
CA LEU A 115 13.44 11.49 11.97
C LEU A 115 13.48 12.76 11.14
N ASN A 116 13.90 12.67 9.88
CA ASN A 116 13.86 13.75 8.91
C ASN A 116 12.63 13.65 7.97
N TYR A 117 11.55 13.03 8.44
CA TYR A 117 10.32 12.92 7.66
C TYR A 117 9.83 14.30 7.20
N GLY A 118 9.49 14.40 5.92
CA GLY A 118 9.05 15.66 5.35
C GLY A 118 10.17 16.61 4.93
N HIS A 119 11.42 16.37 5.28
CA HIS A 119 12.57 17.20 4.96
C HIS A 119 13.35 16.66 3.75
N GLU A 120 12.97 17.11 2.52
CA GLU A 120 13.63 16.68 1.29
C GLU A 120 15.08 17.15 1.22
N GLU A 121 15.37 18.34 1.74
CA GLU A 121 16.73 18.90 1.88
C GLU A 121 17.64 18.06 2.79
N ARG A 122 17.04 17.21 3.63
CA ARG A 122 17.74 16.24 4.49
C ARG A 122 17.68 14.81 3.95
N GLY A 123 17.28 14.64 2.68
CA GLY A 123 17.32 13.37 1.97
C GLY A 123 16.15 12.43 2.21
N HIS A 124 15.08 12.84 2.93
CA HIS A 124 13.87 12.05 3.02
C HIS A 124 12.95 12.33 1.82
N ARG A 125 12.34 11.28 1.28
CA ARG A 125 11.33 11.35 0.21
C ARG A 125 10.15 10.46 0.57
N GLN A 126 8.95 10.90 0.17
CA GLN A 126 7.78 10.03 0.10
C GLN A 126 7.07 10.31 -1.22
N TYR A 127 7.35 9.46 -2.19
CA TYR A 127 6.87 9.60 -3.56
C TYR A 127 5.35 9.46 -3.62
N GLY A 128 4.72 10.34 -4.40
CA GLY A 128 3.26 10.38 -4.57
C GLY A 128 2.48 10.94 -3.37
N HIS A 129 3.18 11.33 -2.30
CA HIS A 129 2.55 11.94 -1.11
C HIS A 129 2.96 13.41 -0.95
N TYR A 130 4.26 13.71 -0.90
CA TYR A 130 4.76 15.09 -0.92
C TYR A 130 5.97 15.27 -1.88
N THR A 131 6.64 14.20 -2.26
CA THR A 131 7.58 14.18 -3.38
C THR A 131 6.81 13.71 -4.61
N PRO A 132 6.99 14.32 -5.80
CA PRO A 132 6.27 13.93 -7.02
C PRO A 132 6.31 12.43 -7.28
N GLY A 133 5.16 11.89 -7.71
CA GLY A 133 4.90 10.46 -7.85
C GLY A 133 4.79 9.99 -9.30
N ALA A 134 4.05 8.87 -9.47
CA ALA A 134 4.05 8.05 -10.68
C ALA A 134 2.80 8.22 -11.57
N TYR A 135 1.85 9.12 -11.27
CA TYR A 135 0.81 9.44 -12.25
C TYR A 135 1.37 10.35 -13.35
N ALA A 136 2.46 9.90 -13.97
CA ALA A 136 3.20 10.59 -15.02
C ALA A 136 3.88 9.57 -15.94
N GLN A 137 4.18 9.97 -17.19
CA GLN A 137 4.88 9.09 -18.14
C GLN A 137 6.30 8.72 -17.66
N TYR A 138 6.96 9.63 -16.96
CA TYR A 138 8.27 9.41 -16.35
C TYR A 138 8.27 9.91 -14.91
N MET A 139 8.99 9.23 -14.03
CA MET A 139 9.21 9.72 -12.68
C MET A 139 10.67 9.62 -12.27
N ARG A 140 11.08 10.56 -11.42
CA ARG A 140 12.37 10.55 -10.74
C ARG A 140 12.26 9.83 -9.41
N THR A 141 13.18 8.93 -9.14
CA THR A 141 13.17 8.19 -7.87
C THR A 141 14.58 7.83 -7.41
N SER A 142 14.78 7.76 -6.08
CA SER A 142 16.02 7.29 -5.48
C SER A 142 16.17 5.79 -5.63
N VAL A 143 17.39 5.32 -5.87
CA VAL A 143 17.72 3.89 -5.89
C VAL A 143 17.45 3.18 -4.57
N LYS A 144 17.24 3.91 -3.49
CA LYS A 144 16.86 3.36 -2.18
C LYS A 144 15.38 2.94 -2.08
N SER A 145 14.55 3.36 -3.06
CA SER A 145 13.10 3.13 -3.06
C SER A 145 12.64 2.25 -4.21
N ILE A 146 13.55 1.66 -4.96
CA ILE A 146 13.23 0.79 -6.10
C ILE A 146 13.89 -0.56 -5.96
N TYR A 147 13.24 -1.57 -6.53
CA TYR A 147 13.67 -2.96 -6.53
C TYR A 147 13.64 -3.50 -7.95
N LYS A 148 14.70 -4.23 -8.35
CA LYS A 148 14.69 -4.95 -9.62
C LYS A 148 13.70 -6.11 -9.55
N ILE A 149 12.98 -6.32 -10.63
CA ILE A 149 12.03 -7.44 -10.72
C ILE A 149 12.53 -8.49 -11.73
N PRO A 150 12.21 -9.77 -11.54
CA PRO A 150 12.54 -10.82 -12.49
C PRO A 150 11.91 -10.57 -13.86
N ASP A 151 12.58 -10.99 -14.94
CA ASP A 151 12.07 -10.86 -16.31
C ASP A 151 10.74 -11.60 -16.53
N SER A 152 10.50 -12.67 -15.77
CA SER A 152 9.25 -13.44 -15.80
C SER A 152 8.05 -12.72 -15.19
N MET A 153 8.25 -11.66 -14.40
CA MET A 153 7.18 -10.89 -13.77
C MET A 153 6.75 -9.73 -14.68
N SER A 154 5.46 -9.59 -14.97
CA SER A 154 4.97 -8.42 -15.71
C SER A 154 5.12 -7.13 -14.90
N LEU A 155 5.32 -5.99 -15.58
CA LEU A 155 5.39 -4.70 -14.91
C LEU A 155 4.08 -4.38 -14.18
N GLU A 156 2.93 -4.71 -14.76
CA GLU A 156 1.65 -4.49 -14.10
C GLU A 156 1.54 -5.28 -12.78
N TYR A 157 1.98 -6.54 -12.77
CA TYR A 157 2.00 -7.36 -11.56
C TYR A 157 2.92 -6.77 -10.50
N ALA A 158 4.08 -6.28 -10.93
CA ALA A 158 5.08 -5.66 -10.07
C ALA A 158 4.63 -4.33 -9.44
N ALA A 159 3.71 -3.59 -10.06
CA ALA A 159 3.16 -2.36 -9.47
C ALA A 159 2.37 -2.62 -8.18
N CYS A 160 1.95 -3.86 -7.92
CA CYS A 160 1.31 -4.26 -6.65
C CYS A 160 2.31 -4.62 -5.54
N VAL A 161 3.62 -4.56 -5.78
CA VAL A 161 4.63 -4.89 -4.75
C VAL A 161 4.54 -3.93 -3.56
N ASP A 162 4.34 -2.62 -3.79
CA ASP A 162 4.19 -1.66 -2.69
C ASP A 162 3.04 -2.04 -1.75
N PRO A 163 1.77 -2.12 -2.18
CA PRO A 163 0.67 -2.48 -1.28
C PRO A 163 0.76 -3.91 -0.73
N LEU A 164 1.28 -4.88 -1.49
CA LEU A 164 1.46 -6.25 -1.00
C LEU A 164 2.50 -6.30 0.12
N SER A 165 3.59 -5.55 -0.02
CA SER A 165 4.65 -5.48 0.99
C SER A 165 4.18 -4.78 2.28
N ILE A 166 3.22 -3.87 2.20
CA ILE A 166 2.53 -3.28 3.37
C ILE A 166 1.71 -4.36 4.10
N ALA A 167 0.93 -5.15 3.37
CA ALA A 167 0.17 -6.27 3.94
C ALA A 167 1.12 -7.29 4.60
N LEU A 168 2.21 -7.65 3.92
CA LEU A 168 3.24 -8.55 4.45
C LEU A 168 3.86 -8.01 5.75
N TYR A 169 4.23 -6.72 5.78
CA TYR A 169 4.77 -6.09 6.97
C TYR A 169 3.77 -6.13 8.13
N THR A 170 2.50 -5.87 7.87
CA THR A 170 1.43 -5.88 8.88
C THR A 170 1.23 -7.29 9.47
N VAL A 171 1.19 -8.32 8.61
CA VAL A 171 1.10 -9.73 9.04
C VAL A 171 2.33 -10.14 9.85
N LYS A 172 3.54 -9.82 9.40
CA LYS A 172 4.78 -10.15 10.14
C LYS A 172 4.83 -9.46 11.51
N ARG A 173 4.37 -8.20 11.59
CA ARG A 173 4.33 -7.47 12.86
C ARG A 173 3.27 -8.01 13.83
N SER A 174 2.25 -8.67 13.35
CA SER A 174 1.25 -9.33 14.22
C SER A 174 1.82 -10.55 14.93
N ARG A 175 3.01 -11.01 14.56
CA ARG A 175 3.69 -12.21 15.06
C ARG A 175 2.90 -13.50 14.84
N MET A 176 2.00 -13.52 13.86
CA MET A 176 1.27 -14.72 13.45
C MET A 176 2.22 -15.90 13.27
N GLN A 177 1.89 -17.02 13.90
CA GLN A 177 2.60 -18.28 13.70
C GLN A 177 1.81 -19.18 12.72
N PRO A 178 2.47 -20.11 12.02
CA PRO A 178 1.76 -21.13 11.25
C PRO A 178 0.76 -21.89 12.13
N GLY A 179 -0.48 -21.98 11.65
CA GLY A 179 -1.60 -22.60 12.37
C GLY A 179 -2.44 -21.64 13.20
N ASP A 180 -2.01 -20.41 13.43
CA ASP A 180 -2.83 -19.42 14.14
C ASP A 180 -4.07 -19.04 13.33
N ASP A 181 -5.20 -18.91 14.02
CA ASP A 181 -6.39 -18.27 13.47
C ASP A 181 -6.18 -16.77 13.42
N ILE A 182 -6.57 -16.15 12.31
CA ILE A 182 -6.43 -14.72 12.10
C ILE A 182 -7.76 -14.08 11.72
N LEU A 183 -8.07 -12.96 12.36
CA LEU A 183 -9.21 -12.11 12.01
C LEU A 183 -8.71 -10.88 11.23
N ILE A 184 -9.30 -10.61 10.05
CA ILE A 184 -9.01 -9.45 9.23
C ILE A 184 -10.26 -8.57 9.18
N LEU A 185 -10.19 -7.39 9.79
CA LEU A 185 -11.27 -6.40 9.75
C LEU A 185 -11.08 -5.48 8.55
N GLY A 186 -11.99 -5.58 7.60
CA GLY A 186 -12.01 -4.81 6.37
C GLY A 186 -11.47 -5.58 5.16
N THR A 187 -12.34 -5.82 4.17
CA THR A 187 -12.04 -6.47 2.88
C THR A 187 -11.74 -5.46 1.77
N GLY A 188 -11.07 -4.34 2.12
CA GLY A 188 -10.44 -3.46 1.13
C GLY A 188 -9.19 -4.11 0.51
N PRO A 189 -8.51 -3.43 -0.44
CA PRO A 189 -7.31 -3.97 -1.09
C PRO A 189 -6.27 -4.51 -0.10
N GLN A 190 -6.01 -3.79 1.00
CA GLN A 190 -5.05 -4.22 2.03
C GLN A 190 -5.51 -5.49 2.75
N GLY A 191 -6.79 -5.58 3.15
CA GLY A 191 -7.31 -6.77 3.81
C GLY A 191 -7.31 -8.00 2.89
N LEU A 192 -7.66 -7.84 1.61
CA LEU A 192 -7.61 -8.94 0.64
C LEU A 192 -6.17 -9.42 0.40
N MET A 193 -5.20 -8.49 0.30
CA MET A 193 -3.78 -8.86 0.23
C MET A 193 -3.30 -9.52 1.52
N ALA A 194 -3.77 -9.08 2.69
CA ALA A 194 -3.45 -9.71 3.97
C ALA A 194 -3.98 -11.14 4.06
N ILE A 195 -5.16 -11.47 3.48
CA ILE A 195 -5.67 -12.84 3.36
C ILE A 195 -4.69 -13.71 2.57
N LEU A 196 -4.24 -13.24 1.41
CA LEU A 196 -3.29 -13.96 0.56
C LEU A 196 -1.95 -14.19 1.28
N ILE A 197 -1.43 -13.17 1.96
CA ILE A 197 -0.19 -13.25 2.73
C ILE A 197 -0.34 -14.19 3.92
N ALA A 198 -1.40 -14.06 4.72
CA ALA A 198 -1.64 -14.93 5.87
C ALA A 198 -1.71 -16.40 5.44
N LYS A 199 -2.42 -16.70 4.35
CA LYS A 199 -2.49 -18.04 3.75
C LYS A 199 -1.11 -18.53 3.31
N ALA A 200 -0.32 -17.70 2.61
CA ALA A 200 1.03 -18.07 2.16
C ALA A 200 2.01 -18.31 3.31
N LEU A 201 1.80 -17.65 4.46
CA LEU A 201 2.60 -17.83 5.68
C LEU A 201 2.06 -18.92 6.62
N GLY A 202 1.00 -19.64 6.22
CA GLY A 202 0.50 -20.81 6.94
C GLY A 202 -0.49 -20.51 8.07
N ALA A 203 -1.25 -19.42 7.99
CA ALA A 203 -2.36 -19.19 8.92
C ALA A 203 -3.29 -20.42 8.99
N GLY A 204 -3.90 -20.63 10.14
CA GLY A 204 -4.96 -21.61 10.34
C GLY A 204 -6.26 -21.16 9.64
N ARG A 205 -7.29 -20.82 10.40
CA ARG A 205 -8.49 -20.22 9.83
C ARG A 205 -8.29 -18.72 9.63
N ILE A 206 -8.75 -18.22 8.48
CA ILE A 206 -8.75 -16.79 8.18
C ILE A 206 -10.18 -16.31 8.22
N LEU A 207 -10.53 -15.49 9.21
CA LEU A 207 -11.83 -14.82 9.32
C LEU A 207 -11.69 -13.43 8.71
N ALA A 208 -12.68 -13.00 7.92
CA ALA A 208 -12.63 -11.68 7.29
C ALA A 208 -13.97 -10.93 7.43
N THR A 209 -13.93 -9.66 7.85
CA THR A 209 -15.15 -8.86 7.96
C THR A 209 -15.25 -7.84 6.86
N GLY A 210 -16.43 -7.66 6.33
CA GLY A 210 -16.69 -6.71 5.25
C GLY A 210 -18.15 -6.68 4.83
N SER A 211 -18.41 -6.23 3.59
CA SER A 211 -19.73 -6.35 2.96
C SER A 211 -19.61 -6.28 1.43
N GLY A 212 -20.66 -6.75 0.74
CA GLY A 212 -20.76 -6.68 -0.73
C GLY A 212 -19.72 -7.50 -1.48
N GLU A 213 -19.38 -7.08 -2.70
CA GLU A 213 -18.52 -7.85 -3.62
C GLU A 213 -17.10 -8.10 -3.06
N ARG A 214 -16.54 -7.16 -2.31
CA ARG A 214 -15.21 -7.35 -1.69
C ARG A 214 -15.23 -8.41 -0.58
N LEU A 215 -16.36 -8.59 0.11
CA LEU A 215 -16.49 -9.69 1.08
C LEU A 215 -16.60 -11.04 0.37
N LYS A 216 -17.36 -11.13 -0.73
CA LYS A 216 -17.39 -12.32 -1.59
C LYS A 216 -16.01 -12.66 -2.13
N LYS A 217 -15.22 -11.63 -2.52
CA LYS A 217 -13.83 -11.84 -2.94
C LYS A 217 -12.99 -12.44 -1.82
N ALA A 218 -13.17 -12.02 -0.58
CA ALA A 218 -12.47 -12.63 0.57
C ALA A 218 -12.82 -14.12 0.73
N GLU A 219 -14.09 -14.49 0.53
CA GLU A 219 -14.55 -15.88 0.52
C GLU A 219 -13.90 -16.70 -0.59
N GLU A 220 -13.85 -16.16 -1.82
CA GLU A 220 -13.16 -16.79 -2.97
C GLU A 220 -11.68 -17.02 -2.69
N LEU A 221 -11.02 -16.16 -1.90
CA LEU A 221 -9.64 -16.32 -1.48
C LEU A 221 -9.46 -17.35 -0.35
N GLY A 222 -10.57 -17.86 0.20
CA GLY A 222 -10.60 -18.92 1.21
C GLY A 222 -10.79 -18.43 2.64
N ALA A 223 -11.25 -17.20 2.85
CA ALA A 223 -11.58 -16.71 4.18
C ALA A 223 -13.00 -17.14 4.61
N ILE A 224 -13.20 -17.36 5.90
CA ILE A 224 -14.53 -17.46 6.53
C ILE A 224 -15.04 -16.02 6.67
N ILE A 225 -16.14 -15.71 6.00
CA ILE A 225 -16.65 -14.35 5.93
C ILE A 225 -17.61 -14.01 7.07
N ILE A 226 -17.53 -12.76 7.53
CA ILE A 226 -18.42 -12.17 8.52
C ILE A 226 -18.93 -10.84 7.91
N ASN A 227 -20.21 -10.80 7.58
CA ASN A 227 -20.81 -9.58 7.08
C ASN A 227 -21.25 -8.71 8.26
N TYR A 228 -20.64 -7.55 8.42
CA TYR A 228 -20.94 -6.64 9.53
C TYR A 228 -22.38 -6.09 9.49
N LYS A 229 -23.11 -6.28 8.39
CA LYS A 229 -24.53 -5.91 8.28
C LYS A 229 -25.48 -6.94 8.91
N ASP A 230 -24.98 -8.15 9.15
CA ASP A 230 -25.80 -9.28 9.63
C ASP A 230 -25.80 -9.40 11.16
N GLY A 231 -25.16 -8.45 11.87
CA GLY A 231 -25.16 -8.39 13.32
C GLY A 231 -23.84 -7.99 13.95
N ASP A 232 -23.69 -8.26 15.25
CA ASP A 232 -22.49 -7.92 16.02
C ASP A 232 -21.30 -8.77 15.57
N VAL A 233 -20.31 -8.10 14.97
CA VAL A 233 -19.06 -8.72 14.49
C VAL A 233 -18.31 -9.43 15.61
N VAL A 234 -18.23 -8.83 16.79
CA VAL A 234 -17.49 -9.39 17.92
C VAL A 234 -18.13 -10.69 18.40
N GLN A 235 -19.47 -10.73 18.44
CA GLN A 235 -20.20 -11.93 18.81
C GLN A 235 -20.01 -13.03 17.77
N GLN A 236 -20.13 -12.72 16.47
CA GLN A 236 -19.91 -13.68 15.40
C GLN A 236 -18.47 -14.27 15.43
N VAL A 237 -17.45 -13.45 15.69
CA VAL A 237 -16.06 -13.94 15.87
C VAL A 237 -15.98 -14.88 17.07
N LYS A 238 -16.59 -14.55 18.19
CA LYS A 238 -16.61 -15.42 19.39
C LYS A 238 -17.32 -16.75 19.12
N ASP A 239 -18.43 -16.73 18.42
CA ASP A 239 -19.16 -17.96 18.05
C ASP A 239 -18.28 -18.87 17.17
N LEU A 240 -17.54 -18.31 16.24
CA LEU A 240 -16.61 -19.05 15.38
C LEU A 240 -15.34 -19.52 16.09
N THR A 241 -15.02 -18.93 17.26
CA THR A 241 -13.80 -19.22 18.03
C THR A 241 -14.09 -19.84 19.41
N ASN A 242 -15.24 -20.47 19.60
CA ASN A 242 -15.65 -21.08 20.85
C ASN A 242 -15.57 -20.11 22.05
N GLY A 243 -15.88 -18.84 21.85
CA GLY A 243 -15.87 -17.82 22.89
C GLY A 243 -14.49 -17.17 23.14
N LEU A 244 -13.41 -17.69 22.55
CA LEU A 244 -12.03 -17.26 22.85
C LEU A 244 -11.66 -15.93 22.20
N GLY A 245 -12.18 -15.64 21.00
CA GLY A 245 -11.70 -14.57 20.12
C GLY A 245 -10.52 -15.02 19.26
N ALA A 246 -10.00 -14.12 18.41
CA ALA A 246 -8.89 -14.42 17.51
C ALA A 246 -7.54 -14.09 18.17
N PRO A 247 -6.54 -14.98 18.15
CA PRO A 247 -5.20 -14.71 18.69
C PRO A 247 -4.47 -13.60 17.92
N VAL A 248 -4.76 -13.48 16.62
CA VAL A 248 -4.21 -12.45 15.74
C VAL A 248 -5.34 -11.69 15.07
N VAL A 249 -5.30 -10.36 15.17
CA VAL A 249 -6.28 -9.48 14.52
C VAL A 249 -5.55 -8.44 13.68
N LEU A 250 -5.89 -8.35 12.40
CA LEU A 250 -5.43 -7.28 11.51
C LEU A 250 -6.58 -6.28 11.29
N GLU A 251 -6.32 -5.02 11.58
CA GLU A 251 -7.27 -3.94 11.32
C GLU A 251 -6.85 -3.22 10.03
N CYS A 252 -7.67 -3.36 8.97
CA CYS A 252 -7.41 -2.86 7.62
C CYS A 252 -8.53 -1.92 7.11
N ALA A 253 -9.53 -1.60 7.92
CA ALA A 253 -10.65 -0.74 7.53
C ALA A 253 -10.43 0.74 7.85
N GLY A 254 -9.66 1.04 8.90
CA GLY A 254 -9.32 2.40 9.29
C GLY A 254 -10.49 3.20 9.87
N THR A 255 -11.43 2.56 10.55
CA THR A 255 -12.51 3.26 11.23
C THR A 255 -12.38 3.16 12.74
N ALA A 256 -12.86 4.17 13.48
CA ALA A 256 -12.85 4.12 14.93
C ALA A 256 -13.57 2.87 15.48
N ASP A 257 -14.67 2.48 14.84
CA ASP A 257 -15.45 1.29 15.23
C ASP A 257 -14.71 -0.01 14.96
N SER A 258 -14.08 -0.17 13.79
CA SER A 258 -13.32 -1.39 13.47
C SER A 258 -12.11 -1.58 14.38
N ILE A 259 -11.40 -0.49 14.74
CA ILE A 259 -10.30 -0.54 15.70
C ILE A 259 -10.81 -0.97 17.09
N ARG A 260 -11.94 -0.43 17.53
CA ARG A 260 -12.59 -0.87 18.78
C ARG A 260 -13.01 -2.33 18.72
N GLN A 261 -13.66 -2.75 17.63
CA GLN A 261 -14.05 -4.14 17.41
C GLN A 261 -12.85 -5.09 17.40
N ALA A 262 -11.72 -4.69 16.80
CA ALA A 262 -10.48 -5.45 16.82
C ALA A 262 -10.04 -5.79 18.24
N CYS A 263 -10.04 -4.80 19.15
CA CYS A 263 -9.71 -5.01 20.55
C CYS A 263 -10.71 -5.92 21.27
N LEU A 264 -12.01 -5.85 20.92
CA LEU A 264 -13.06 -6.67 21.53
C LEU A 264 -13.11 -8.10 21.00
N ALA A 265 -12.66 -8.33 19.76
CA ALA A 265 -12.64 -9.63 19.11
C ALA A 265 -11.33 -10.40 19.33
N ALA A 266 -10.29 -9.74 19.80
CA ALA A 266 -9.01 -10.38 20.13
C ALA A 266 -9.16 -11.39 21.27
N ALA A 267 -8.42 -12.47 21.23
CA ALA A 267 -8.27 -13.40 22.35
C ALA A 267 -7.45 -12.78 23.49
N LYS A 268 -7.47 -13.39 24.68
CA LYS A 268 -6.55 -13.02 25.76
C LYS A 268 -5.10 -13.27 25.34
N GLY A 269 -4.21 -12.32 25.58
CA GLY A 269 -2.83 -12.35 25.12
C GLY A 269 -2.69 -12.15 23.61
N GLY A 270 -3.77 -11.79 22.90
CA GLY A 270 -3.79 -11.63 21.46
C GLY A 270 -3.15 -10.32 20.98
N VAL A 271 -2.82 -10.27 19.69
CA VAL A 271 -2.20 -9.13 19.05
C VAL A 271 -3.16 -8.47 18.06
N VAL A 272 -3.35 -7.16 18.18
CA VAL A 272 -4.10 -6.33 17.23
C VAL A 272 -3.11 -5.48 16.43
N SER A 273 -2.94 -5.79 15.16
CA SER A 273 -2.01 -5.13 14.24
C SER A 273 -2.80 -4.20 13.31
N ILE A 274 -2.63 -2.89 13.47
CA ILE A 274 -3.45 -1.84 12.84
C ILE A 274 -2.68 -1.20 11.70
N ILE A 275 -3.25 -1.20 10.48
CA ILE A 275 -2.73 -0.50 9.31
C ILE A 275 -3.69 0.58 8.82
N GLY A 276 -4.97 0.46 9.14
CA GLY A 276 -5.97 1.47 8.81
C GLY A 276 -5.71 2.78 9.53
N ILE A 277 -5.82 3.91 8.82
CA ILE A 277 -5.65 5.25 9.40
C ILE A 277 -7.05 5.81 9.69
N PRO A 278 -7.44 5.98 10.97
CA PRO A 278 -8.76 6.50 11.30
C PRO A 278 -8.84 8.02 11.11
N HIS A 279 -10.01 8.51 10.70
CA HIS A 279 -10.28 9.95 10.63
C HIS A 279 -10.40 10.62 12.00
N SER A 280 -10.75 9.84 13.04
CA SER A 280 -10.89 10.30 14.41
C SER A 280 -10.39 9.23 15.37
N ASP A 281 -9.90 9.65 16.52
CA ASP A 281 -9.39 8.73 17.53
C ASP A 281 -10.51 7.81 18.07
N PRO A 282 -10.28 6.47 18.10
CA PRO A 282 -11.24 5.52 18.61
C PRO A 282 -11.33 5.55 20.15
N SER A 283 -12.53 5.32 20.69
CA SER A 283 -12.69 5.01 22.10
C SER A 283 -12.31 3.55 22.35
N LEU A 284 -11.16 3.32 22.98
CA LEU A 284 -10.62 1.98 23.21
C LEU A 284 -11.11 1.35 24.52
N PRO A 285 -11.36 0.02 24.58
CA PRO A 285 -11.75 -0.70 25.78
C PRO A 285 -10.54 -0.97 26.70
N MET A 286 -9.94 0.10 27.26
CA MET A 286 -8.65 0.04 27.97
C MET A 286 -8.64 -0.97 29.13
N LYS A 287 -9.74 -1.10 29.89
CA LYS A 287 -9.83 -2.11 30.97
C LYS A 287 -9.61 -3.52 30.44
N ARG A 288 -10.21 -3.84 29.27
CA ARG A 288 -10.04 -5.14 28.62
C ARG A 288 -8.61 -5.30 28.10
N ILE A 289 -8.06 -4.28 27.42
CA ILE A 289 -6.70 -4.33 26.89
C ILE A 289 -5.70 -4.69 27.99
N VAL A 290 -5.83 -4.04 29.15
CA VAL A 290 -4.94 -4.28 30.30
C VAL A 290 -5.17 -5.65 30.94
N LEU A 291 -6.42 -6.01 31.23
CA LEU A 291 -6.73 -7.25 31.97
C LEU A 291 -6.57 -8.52 31.14
N ASP A 292 -6.71 -8.42 29.83
CA ASP A 292 -6.55 -9.54 28.90
C ASP A 292 -5.18 -9.51 28.18
N GLU A 293 -4.27 -8.61 28.57
CA GLU A 293 -2.90 -8.46 28.01
C GLU A 293 -2.88 -8.35 26.48
N ILE A 294 -3.82 -7.58 25.89
CA ILE A 294 -3.91 -7.40 24.44
C ILE A 294 -2.84 -6.41 23.97
N GLU A 295 -2.03 -6.81 23.00
CA GLU A 295 -1.04 -5.93 22.40
C GLU A 295 -1.65 -5.15 21.22
N LEU A 296 -1.44 -3.83 21.18
CA LEU A 296 -1.80 -2.97 20.04
C LEU A 296 -0.55 -2.52 19.29
N ILE A 297 -0.48 -2.81 18.00
CA ILE A 297 0.66 -2.49 17.16
C ILE A 297 0.22 -1.64 15.98
N GLY A 298 0.62 -0.36 15.94
CA GLY A 298 0.46 0.49 14.76
C GLY A 298 1.48 0.14 13.68
N ASN A 299 1.06 0.13 12.41
CA ASN A 299 1.92 -0.13 11.28
C ASN A 299 1.92 1.05 10.32
N ARG A 300 3.05 1.30 9.68
CA ARG A 300 3.19 2.32 8.66
C ARG A 300 4.12 1.83 7.57
N ALA A 301 3.65 1.87 6.32
CA ALA A 301 4.43 1.48 5.14
C ALA A 301 4.97 0.02 5.21
N ASN A 302 6.09 -0.22 4.57
CA ASN A 302 6.59 -1.55 4.22
C ASN A 302 8.12 -1.70 4.42
N PRO A 303 8.69 -1.26 5.56
CA PRO A 303 10.14 -1.31 5.72
C PRO A 303 10.66 -2.75 5.60
N ASN A 304 11.64 -2.93 4.67
CA ASN A 304 12.37 -4.17 4.43
C ASN A 304 11.51 -5.38 3.97
N THR A 305 10.28 -5.17 3.47
CA THR A 305 9.41 -6.28 3.01
C THR A 305 9.18 -6.31 1.50
N ALA A 306 9.63 -5.31 0.74
CA ALA A 306 9.39 -5.26 -0.70
C ALA A 306 10.08 -6.39 -1.46
N GLN A 307 11.34 -6.74 -1.14
CA GLN A 307 12.04 -7.86 -1.79
C GLN A 307 11.31 -9.18 -1.51
N GLU A 308 10.90 -9.42 -0.26
CA GLU A 308 10.16 -10.64 0.10
C GLU A 308 8.80 -10.72 -0.62
N ALA A 309 8.12 -9.58 -0.80
CA ALA A 309 6.88 -9.52 -1.59
C ALA A 309 7.13 -9.87 -3.08
N ILE A 310 8.24 -9.37 -3.66
CA ILE A 310 8.66 -9.76 -5.01
C ILE A 310 8.89 -11.27 -5.08
N ASP A 311 9.60 -11.86 -4.11
CA ASP A 311 9.90 -13.28 -4.08
C ASP A 311 8.63 -14.13 -3.94
N LEU A 312 7.67 -13.72 -3.12
CA LEU A 312 6.36 -14.39 -2.98
C LEU A 312 5.58 -14.38 -4.30
N LEU A 313 5.58 -13.26 -5.03
CA LEU A 313 4.93 -13.13 -6.33
C LEU A 313 5.67 -13.95 -7.40
N ALA A 314 6.98 -13.81 -7.50
CA ALA A 314 7.81 -14.48 -8.50
C ALA A 314 7.75 -16.03 -8.39
N ASN A 315 7.71 -16.52 -7.15
CA ASN A 315 7.61 -17.94 -6.84
C ASN A 315 6.16 -18.47 -6.79
N LYS A 316 5.18 -17.63 -7.19
CA LYS A 316 3.75 -17.98 -7.23
C LYS A 316 3.19 -18.49 -5.88
N ARG A 317 3.80 -18.02 -4.76
CA ARG A 317 3.28 -18.30 -3.42
C ARG A 317 2.06 -17.44 -3.10
N VAL A 318 1.97 -16.29 -3.76
CA VAL A 318 0.85 -15.36 -3.72
C VAL A 318 0.44 -15.04 -5.15
N ASP A 319 -0.86 -15.10 -5.43
CA ASP A 319 -1.45 -14.66 -6.70
C ASP A 319 -2.44 -13.54 -6.46
N ILE A 320 -2.13 -12.36 -7.02
CA ILE A 320 -2.95 -11.15 -6.90
C ILE A 320 -3.77 -10.86 -8.16
N THR A 321 -3.74 -11.72 -9.15
CA THR A 321 -4.38 -11.50 -10.48
C THR A 321 -5.85 -11.12 -10.32
N SER A 322 -6.57 -11.81 -9.46
CA SER A 322 -8.01 -11.58 -9.24
C SER A 322 -8.31 -10.26 -8.51
N LEU A 323 -7.30 -9.58 -7.96
CA LEU A 323 -7.44 -8.28 -7.31
C LEU A 323 -7.24 -7.11 -8.28
N MET A 324 -6.58 -7.31 -9.43
CA MET A 324 -6.33 -6.29 -10.45
C MET A 324 -7.53 -6.17 -11.39
N THR A 325 -8.54 -5.40 -11.00
CA THR A 325 -9.87 -5.44 -11.62
C THR A 325 -10.05 -4.51 -12.81
N HIS A 326 -9.46 -3.32 -12.78
CA HIS A 326 -9.71 -2.29 -13.79
C HIS A 326 -8.41 -1.66 -14.31
N ARG A 327 -8.44 -1.21 -15.57
CA ARG A 327 -7.30 -0.58 -16.25
C ARG A 327 -7.79 0.60 -17.07
N PHE A 328 -7.11 1.74 -16.94
CA PHE A 328 -7.42 2.97 -17.66
C PHE A 328 -6.15 3.62 -18.20
N PRO A 329 -6.20 4.29 -19.35
CA PRO A 329 -5.13 5.22 -19.70
C PRO A 329 -5.10 6.39 -18.72
N LEU A 330 -3.93 6.99 -18.48
CA LEU A 330 -3.80 8.10 -17.51
C LEU A 330 -4.77 9.25 -17.78
N LYS A 331 -5.05 9.54 -19.06
CA LYS A 331 -6.01 10.58 -19.46
C LYS A 331 -7.44 10.38 -18.94
N GLU A 332 -7.80 9.16 -18.55
CA GLU A 332 -9.08 8.79 -17.98
C GLU A 332 -9.05 8.65 -16.46
N PHE A 333 -8.02 9.24 -15.81
CA PHE A 333 -7.83 9.14 -14.36
C PHE A 333 -9.08 9.53 -13.55
N GLY A 334 -9.82 10.55 -13.96
CA GLY A 334 -11.06 10.95 -13.30
C GLY A 334 -12.10 9.83 -13.24
N THR A 335 -12.26 9.07 -14.33
CA THR A 335 -13.13 7.89 -14.39
C THR A 335 -12.59 6.77 -13.50
N ALA A 336 -11.29 6.52 -13.57
CA ALA A 336 -10.62 5.51 -12.73
C ALA A 336 -10.80 5.80 -11.24
N LEU A 337 -10.64 7.06 -10.82
CA LEU A 337 -10.83 7.51 -9.46
C LEU A 337 -12.28 7.33 -9.00
N ASP A 338 -13.25 7.73 -9.81
CA ASP A 338 -14.69 7.59 -9.50
C ASP A 338 -15.10 6.11 -9.32
N ILE A 339 -14.60 5.21 -10.18
CA ILE A 339 -14.80 3.77 -10.07
C ILE A 339 -14.20 3.23 -8.78
N PHE A 340 -12.99 3.66 -8.43
CA PHE A 340 -12.29 3.23 -7.22
C PHE A 340 -12.98 3.71 -5.94
N GLU A 341 -13.30 5.02 -5.85
CA GLU A 341 -13.95 5.63 -4.68
C GLU A 341 -15.35 5.03 -4.45
N LYS A 342 -16.13 4.89 -5.50
CA LYS A 342 -17.51 4.36 -5.43
C LYS A 342 -17.60 2.84 -5.43
N ARG A 343 -16.44 2.14 -5.53
CA ARG A 343 -16.36 0.67 -5.58
C ARG A 343 -17.25 0.06 -6.65
N LYS A 344 -17.38 0.74 -7.81
CA LYS A 344 -18.22 0.30 -8.91
C LYS A 344 -17.65 -0.97 -9.53
N ASP A 345 -18.53 -1.82 -10.07
CA ASP A 345 -18.19 -3.01 -10.85
C ASP A 345 -17.17 -3.92 -10.17
N GLY A 346 -17.24 -4.02 -8.84
CA GLY A 346 -16.34 -4.85 -8.05
C GLY A 346 -14.90 -4.31 -7.96
N ALA A 347 -14.70 -3.01 -8.14
CA ALA A 347 -13.35 -2.41 -8.12
C ALA A 347 -12.58 -2.70 -6.83
N ILE A 348 -11.38 -3.27 -7.00
CA ILE A 348 -10.42 -3.57 -5.93
C ILE A 348 -9.12 -2.79 -6.20
N LYS A 349 -8.34 -3.20 -7.21
CA LYS A 349 -7.17 -2.47 -7.69
C LYS A 349 -7.46 -1.92 -9.08
N VAL A 350 -7.38 -0.60 -9.19
CA VAL A 350 -7.63 0.14 -10.43
C VAL A 350 -6.31 0.70 -10.91
N ALA A 351 -5.86 0.24 -12.08
CA ALA A 351 -4.62 0.66 -12.69
C ALA A 351 -4.81 1.86 -13.60
N THR A 352 -3.81 2.74 -13.62
CA THR A 352 -3.61 3.72 -14.70
C THR A 352 -2.33 3.38 -15.47
N LYS A 353 -2.36 3.58 -16.79
CA LYS A 353 -1.28 3.31 -17.74
C LYS A 353 -0.79 4.62 -18.35
N PRO A 354 0.25 5.27 -17.79
CA PRO A 354 0.69 6.59 -18.26
C PRO A 354 1.27 6.59 -19.68
N ASN A 355 1.81 5.47 -20.12
CA ASN A 355 2.43 5.32 -21.45
C ASN A 355 1.57 4.51 -22.43
N GLY A 356 0.26 4.39 -22.19
CA GLY A 356 -0.68 3.68 -23.04
C GLY A 356 -1.05 2.28 -22.55
N MET A 357 -2.03 1.68 -23.20
CA MET A 357 -2.66 0.41 -22.80
C MET A 357 -1.98 -0.83 -23.40
N ASN A 358 -0.83 -0.67 -24.05
CA ASN A 358 -0.11 -1.75 -24.74
C ASN A 358 0.63 -2.68 -23.79
#